data_de14eac182a123ad852af48c835fb043
#
_entry.id   de14eac182a123ad852af48c835fb043
#
_cell.length_a   1.000
_cell.length_b   1.000
_cell.length_c   1.000
_cell.angle_alpha   90.00
_cell.angle_beta   90.00
_cell.angle_gamma   90.00
#
_symmetry.space_group_name_H-M   'P 1'
#
loop_
_entity.id
_entity.type
_entity.pdbx_description
1 polymer ?
#
loop_
_entity_poly.entity_id
_entity_poly.type
_entity_poly.pdbx_seq_one_letter_code
_entity_poly.pdbx_strand_id
1 'polypeptide(L)'
;NGEKKYGKIIPAGMLYFTALKPVIDAIESETIQSETVKIFEKLCMNGLLLDDSESILGMEKDGKGIFIPAEIKNGEIKKSQSTINSEELHLISDYSQKLITEMVSCLQSGKVSAKPIFKGYTACEKCCYLPICCYEKEIFSEIPTNMTNKKALEKIIEKDN
;
A
#
# COMPACT_ATOMS: atom_id res chain seq x y z
N ASN A 1 14.92 -7.38 16.92
CA ASN A 1 15.01 -7.24 18.41
C ASN A 1 13.70 -7.55 19.13
N GLY A 2 12.53 -7.56 18.47
CA GLY A 2 11.25 -7.91 19.08
C GLY A 2 11.18 -9.38 19.51
N GLU A 3 11.72 -10.31 18.74
CA GLU A 3 11.70 -11.74 19.06
C GLU A 3 12.47 -12.09 20.34
N LYS A 4 13.52 -11.35 20.68
CA LYS A 4 14.23 -11.53 21.96
C LYS A 4 13.36 -11.20 23.17
N LYS A 5 12.38 -10.29 23.00
CA LYS A 5 11.51 -9.82 24.09
C LYS A 5 10.18 -10.60 24.16
N TYR A 6 9.62 -10.94 22.98
CA TYR A 6 8.26 -11.46 22.87
C TYR A 6 8.18 -12.89 22.32
N GLY A 7 9.31 -13.54 22.00
CA GLY A 7 9.32 -14.84 21.33
C GLY A 7 9.05 -14.73 19.82
N LYS A 8 8.52 -15.79 19.23
CA LYS A 8 8.22 -15.82 17.79
C LYS A 8 7.14 -14.77 17.46
N ILE A 9 7.48 -13.84 16.58
CA ILE A 9 6.57 -12.77 16.13
C ILE A 9 6.06 -13.12 14.73
N ILE A 10 4.76 -13.02 14.54
CA ILE A 10 4.09 -13.16 13.26
C ILE A 10 3.62 -11.77 12.82
N PRO A 11 4.01 -11.28 11.62
CA PRO A 11 3.54 -10.00 11.14
C PRO A 11 2.03 -10.06 10.87
N ALA A 12 1.26 -9.13 11.43
CA ALA A 12 -0.19 -9.05 11.25
C ALA A 12 -0.62 -8.24 10.03
N GLY A 13 0.31 -7.52 9.40
CA GLY A 13 0.03 -6.72 8.22
C GLY A 13 0.90 -5.48 8.11
N MET A 14 0.62 -4.68 7.11
CA MET A 14 1.26 -3.39 6.87
C MET A 14 0.19 -2.34 6.56
N LEU A 15 0.07 -1.34 7.43
CA LEU A 15 -0.91 -0.28 7.31
C LEU A 15 -0.24 1.08 7.11
N TYR A 16 -0.87 1.91 6.30
CA TYR A 16 -0.48 3.28 6.05
C TYR A 16 -1.53 4.22 6.63
N PHE A 17 -1.10 5.11 7.50
CA PHE A 17 -1.94 6.17 8.05
C PHE A 17 -1.71 7.46 7.28
N THR A 18 -2.80 8.09 6.82
CA THR A 18 -2.73 9.37 6.13
C THR A 18 -2.60 10.49 7.16
N ALA A 19 -1.45 11.15 7.20
CA ALA A 19 -1.18 12.27 8.13
C ALA A 19 -1.79 13.62 7.67
N LEU A 20 -2.46 13.64 6.51
CA LEU A 20 -3.09 14.85 5.98
C LEU A 20 -4.47 15.05 6.64
N LYS A 21 -4.77 16.30 6.99
CA LYS A 21 -6.12 16.67 7.45
C LYS A 21 -7.14 16.38 6.36
N PRO A 22 -8.16 15.55 6.61
CA PRO A 22 -9.17 15.27 5.61
C PRO A 22 -9.97 16.53 5.28
N VAL A 23 -10.10 16.83 3.99
CA VAL A 23 -10.97 17.86 3.47
C VAL A 23 -12.26 17.18 3.00
N ILE A 24 -13.40 17.63 3.51
CA ILE A 24 -14.72 17.18 3.09
C ILE A 24 -15.44 18.35 2.43
N ASP A 25 -16.14 18.08 1.34
CA ASP A 25 -17.02 19.04 0.72
C ASP A 25 -18.33 19.06 1.53
N ALA A 26 -18.62 20.18 2.18
CA ALA A 26 -19.86 20.37 2.91
C ALA A 26 -21.01 20.59 1.92
N ILE A 27 -22.05 19.78 2.01
CA ILE A 27 -23.30 19.97 1.29
C ILE A 27 -24.31 20.54 2.28
N GLU A 28 -24.96 21.65 1.94
CA GLU A 28 -25.89 22.37 2.83
C GLU A 28 -27.01 21.53 3.46
N SER A 29 -27.31 20.37 2.89
CA SER A 29 -28.34 19.43 3.38
C SER A 29 -27.81 18.32 4.30
N GLU A 30 -26.52 18.28 4.60
CA GLU A 30 -25.93 17.22 5.42
C GLU A 30 -25.95 17.53 6.91
N THR A 31 -26.14 16.50 7.72
CA THR A 31 -26.05 16.61 9.19
C THR A 31 -24.62 16.46 9.64
N ILE A 32 -24.28 17.05 10.80
CA ILE A 32 -22.94 16.93 11.44
C ILE A 32 -22.54 15.45 11.62
N GLN A 33 -23.49 14.56 11.83
CA GLN A 33 -23.23 13.12 11.96
C GLN A 33 -22.74 12.49 10.66
N SER A 34 -23.31 12.89 9.51
CA SER A 34 -22.88 12.38 8.20
C SER A 34 -21.49 12.89 7.81
N GLU A 35 -21.16 14.14 8.17
CA GLU A 35 -19.83 14.71 7.97
C GLU A 35 -18.77 13.97 8.81
N THR A 36 -19.10 13.64 10.05
CA THR A 36 -18.21 12.89 10.94
C THR A 36 -17.89 11.51 10.37
N VAL A 37 -18.87 10.80 9.83
CA VAL A 37 -18.68 9.49 9.18
C VAL A 37 -17.72 9.63 7.98
N LYS A 38 -17.92 10.62 7.12
CA LYS A 38 -17.03 10.89 5.97
C LYS A 38 -15.59 11.19 6.38
N ILE A 39 -15.40 11.88 7.51
CA ILE A 39 -14.06 12.13 8.08
C ILE A 39 -13.41 10.81 8.47
N PHE A 40 -14.14 9.94 9.20
CA PHE A 40 -13.61 8.64 9.61
C PHE A 40 -13.28 7.74 8.41
N GLU A 41 -14.12 7.71 7.37
CA GLU A 41 -13.84 6.98 6.15
C GLU A 41 -12.56 7.45 5.46
N LYS A 42 -12.29 8.76 5.45
CA LYS A 42 -11.04 9.32 4.91
C LYS A 42 -9.82 9.08 5.80
N LEU A 43 -10.02 8.87 7.09
CA LEU A 43 -8.96 8.55 8.05
C LEU A 43 -8.71 7.05 8.19
N CYS A 44 -9.56 6.21 7.61
CA CYS A 44 -9.33 4.77 7.58
C CYS A 44 -7.95 4.47 6.98
N MET A 45 -7.18 3.63 7.66
CA MET A 45 -5.86 3.24 7.19
C MET A 45 -5.97 2.43 5.90
N ASN A 46 -4.99 2.57 5.03
CA ASN A 46 -4.87 1.77 3.83
C ASN A 46 -3.74 0.75 4.02
N GLY A 47 -3.82 -0.39 3.36
CA GLY A 47 -2.76 -1.38 3.42
C GLY A 47 -3.27 -2.80 3.32
N LEU A 48 -2.49 -3.71 3.86
CA LEU A 48 -2.75 -5.15 3.86
C LEU A 48 -2.77 -5.67 5.29
N LEU A 49 -3.77 -6.45 5.63
CA LEU A 49 -3.94 -7.10 6.92
C LEU A 49 -4.05 -8.60 6.76
N LEU A 50 -3.49 -9.32 7.72
CA LEU A 50 -3.64 -10.77 7.81
C LEU A 50 -5.12 -11.13 8.03
N ASP A 51 -5.60 -12.15 7.34
CA ASP A 51 -6.93 -12.75 7.48
C ASP A 51 -7.00 -13.56 8.79
N ASP A 52 -6.84 -12.84 9.91
CA ASP A 52 -6.84 -13.40 11.26
C ASP A 52 -7.69 -12.54 12.20
N SER A 53 -8.72 -13.17 12.78
CA SER A 53 -9.70 -12.49 13.62
C SER A 53 -9.10 -11.90 14.90
N GLU A 54 -8.12 -12.58 15.51
CA GLU A 54 -7.48 -12.10 16.74
C GLU A 54 -6.67 -10.83 16.45
N SER A 55 -5.94 -10.80 15.37
CA SER A 55 -5.18 -9.63 14.93
C SER A 55 -6.08 -8.44 14.64
N ILE A 56 -7.19 -8.64 13.94
CA ILE A 56 -8.16 -7.60 13.60
C ILE A 56 -8.81 -7.04 14.87
N LEU A 57 -9.31 -7.90 15.77
CA LEU A 57 -9.93 -7.48 17.03
C LEU A 57 -8.92 -6.87 17.99
N GLY A 58 -7.65 -7.25 17.93
CA GLY A 58 -6.57 -6.62 18.69
C GLY A 58 -6.30 -5.18 18.25
N MET A 59 -6.50 -4.88 16.96
CA MET A 59 -6.34 -3.52 16.40
C MET A 59 -7.60 -2.67 16.56
N GLU A 60 -8.77 -3.26 16.33
CA GLU A 60 -10.07 -2.59 16.42
C GLU A 60 -11.07 -3.49 17.15
N LYS A 61 -11.32 -3.19 18.43
CA LYS A 61 -12.07 -4.02 19.35
C LYS A 61 -13.46 -4.43 18.83
N ASP A 62 -14.13 -3.55 18.13
CA ASP A 62 -15.48 -3.80 17.61
C ASP A 62 -15.46 -4.48 16.21
N GLY A 63 -14.30 -4.57 15.56
CA GLY A 63 -14.14 -5.16 14.22
C GLY A 63 -15.02 -4.50 13.13
N LYS A 64 -15.36 -3.22 13.29
CA LYS A 64 -16.26 -2.50 12.38
C LYS A 64 -15.58 -1.97 11.12
N GLY A 65 -14.25 -1.98 11.06
CA GLY A 65 -13.50 -1.45 9.93
C GLY A 65 -13.56 0.09 9.81
N ILE A 66 -13.61 0.78 10.95
CA ILE A 66 -13.64 2.25 10.99
C ILE A 66 -12.23 2.81 10.76
N PHE A 67 -11.23 2.25 11.44
CA PHE A 67 -9.83 2.71 11.40
C PHE A 67 -8.94 1.81 10.54
N ILE A 68 -9.29 0.54 10.41
CA ILE A 68 -8.54 -0.46 9.64
C ILE A 68 -9.37 -0.96 8.46
N PRO A 69 -8.75 -1.36 7.33
CA PRO A 69 -9.47 -1.78 6.12
C PRO A 69 -9.95 -3.24 6.20
N ALA A 70 -10.43 -3.68 7.38
CA ALA A 70 -10.97 -5.01 7.60
C ALA A 70 -12.20 -4.94 8.51
N GLU A 71 -13.24 -5.70 8.18
CA GLU A 71 -14.51 -5.73 8.90
C GLU A 71 -14.85 -7.17 9.28
N ILE A 72 -15.32 -7.38 10.52
CA ILE A 72 -15.86 -8.66 10.98
C ILE A 72 -17.39 -8.56 11.04
N LYS A 73 -18.07 -9.42 10.28
CA LYS A 73 -19.53 -9.57 10.30
C LYS A 73 -19.92 -10.98 10.67
N ASN A 74 -20.82 -11.12 11.66
CA ASN A 74 -21.32 -12.42 12.12
C ASN A 74 -20.21 -13.42 12.54
N GLY A 75 -19.09 -12.90 13.06
CA GLY A 75 -17.93 -13.73 13.44
C GLY A 75 -17.00 -14.11 12.30
N GLU A 76 -17.29 -13.69 11.07
CA GLU A 76 -16.44 -13.96 9.90
C GLU A 76 -15.82 -12.67 9.38
N ILE A 77 -14.58 -12.79 8.90
CA ILE A 77 -13.87 -11.67 8.29
C ILE A 77 -14.46 -11.43 6.91
N LYS A 78 -14.94 -10.22 6.67
CA LYS A 78 -15.37 -9.81 5.34
C LYS A 78 -14.15 -9.64 4.45
N LYS A 79 -13.95 -10.60 3.55
CA LYS A 79 -12.84 -10.57 2.59
C LYS A 79 -12.90 -9.29 1.76
N SER A 80 -11.83 -8.52 1.82
CA SER A 80 -11.64 -7.30 1.06
C SER A 80 -10.36 -7.38 0.22
N GLN A 81 -10.08 -6.35 -0.58
CA GLN A 81 -8.79 -6.25 -1.28
C GLN A 81 -7.61 -6.00 -0.33
N SER A 82 -7.89 -5.72 0.93
CA SER A 82 -6.91 -5.42 1.96
C SER A 82 -6.64 -6.58 2.91
N THR A 83 -7.39 -7.69 2.81
CA THR A 83 -7.15 -8.90 3.61
C THR A 83 -6.40 -9.95 2.79
N ILE A 84 -5.34 -10.48 3.35
CA ILE A 84 -4.43 -11.47 2.73
C ILE A 84 -4.15 -12.61 3.70
N ASN A 85 -3.82 -13.78 3.17
CA ASN A 85 -3.38 -14.90 4.00
C ASN A 85 -1.89 -14.82 4.34
N SER A 86 -1.42 -15.70 5.21
CA SER A 86 -0.03 -15.72 5.67
C SER A 86 0.96 -16.01 4.52
N GLU A 87 0.60 -16.87 3.59
CA GLU A 87 1.45 -17.22 2.44
C GLU A 87 1.61 -16.04 1.50
N GLU A 88 0.53 -15.34 1.20
CA GLU A 88 0.54 -14.11 0.40
C GLU A 88 1.39 -13.00 1.05
N LEU A 89 1.33 -12.88 2.38
CA LEU A 89 2.14 -11.91 3.12
C LEU A 89 3.62 -12.25 3.03
N HIS A 90 3.99 -13.53 3.13
CA HIS A 90 5.36 -13.99 2.94
C HIS A 90 5.87 -13.72 1.52
N LEU A 91 5.07 -14.06 0.50
CA LEU A 91 5.41 -13.77 -0.91
C LEU A 91 5.70 -12.29 -1.16
N ILE A 92 4.88 -11.39 -0.60
CA ILE A 92 5.11 -9.95 -0.72
C ILE A 92 6.42 -9.55 -0.03
N SER A 93 6.71 -10.11 1.14
CA SER A 93 7.94 -9.84 1.88
C SER A 93 9.16 -10.27 1.08
N ASP A 94 9.17 -11.49 0.56
CA ASP A 94 10.27 -12.06 -0.21
C ASP A 94 10.49 -11.30 -1.52
N TYR A 95 9.41 -10.98 -2.23
CA TYR A 95 9.48 -10.16 -3.43
C TYR A 95 10.03 -8.76 -3.15
N SER A 96 9.65 -8.15 -2.02
CA SER A 96 10.17 -6.83 -1.62
C SER A 96 11.66 -6.88 -1.33
N GLN A 97 12.15 -7.92 -0.65
CA GLN A 97 13.57 -8.12 -0.38
C GLN A 97 14.36 -8.32 -1.68
N LYS A 98 13.84 -9.14 -2.60
CA LYS A 98 14.44 -9.36 -3.93
C LYS A 98 14.56 -8.05 -4.71
N LEU A 99 13.47 -7.26 -4.73
CA LEU A 99 13.44 -5.97 -5.41
C LEU A 99 14.45 -4.98 -4.82
N ILE A 100 14.55 -4.89 -3.49
CA ILE A 100 15.53 -4.03 -2.80
C ILE A 100 16.96 -4.47 -3.16
N THR A 101 17.22 -5.77 -3.17
CA THR A 101 18.54 -6.33 -3.53
C THR A 101 18.92 -5.99 -4.97
N GLU A 102 17.97 -6.11 -5.90
CA GLU A 102 18.17 -5.70 -7.29
C GLU A 102 18.45 -4.21 -7.43
N MET A 103 17.70 -3.36 -6.71
CA MET A 103 17.92 -1.91 -6.69
C MET A 103 19.33 -1.56 -6.18
N VAL A 104 19.77 -2.18 -5.08
CA VAL A 104 21.11 -1.98 -4.53
C VAL A 104 22.18 -2.41 -5.52
N SER A 105 22.01 -3.56 -6.18
CA SER A 105 22.92 -4.04 -7.23
C SER A 105 23.00 -3.08 -8.42
N CYS A 106 21.88 -2.54 -8.86
CA CYS A 106 21.82 -1.53 -9.91
C CYS A 106 22.58 -0.25 -9.52
N LEU A 107 22.40 0.22 -8.28
CA LEU A 107 23.11 1.39 -7.76
C LEU A 107 24.62 1.14 -7.71
N GLN A 108 25.05 -0.01 -7.16
CA GLN A 108 26.47 -0.37 -7.05
C GLN A 108 27.15 -0.56 -8.42
N SER A 109 26.41 -1.05 -9.42
CA SER A 109 26.93 -1.21 -10.78
C SER A 109 26.91 0.08 -11.60
N GLY A 110 26.48 1.20 -11.04
CA GLY A 110 26.38 2.50 -11.72
C GLY A 110 25.36 2.53 -12.86
N LYS A 111 24.38 1.64 -12.87
CA LYS A 111 23.29 1.67 -13.84
C LYS A 111 22.42 2.91 -13.63
N VAL A 112 22.57 3.88 -14.51
CA VAL A 112 21.74 5.08 -14.56
C VAL A 112 20.88 5.01 -15.81
N SER A 113 19.62 4.63 -15.66
CA SER A 113 18.66 4.53 -16.76
C SER A 113 17.62 5.64 -16.63
N ALA A 114 17.42 6.43 -17.68
CA ALA A 114 16.39 7.46 -17.74
C ALA A 114 15.01 6.84 -18.02
N LYS A 115 14.44 6.16 -17.01
CA LYS A 115 13.11 5.52 -17.08
C LYS A 115 12.19 6.08 -15.99
N PRO A 116 11.75 7.33 -16.08
CA PRO A 116 10.85 7.90 -15.09
C PRO A 116 9.46 7.30 -15.19
N ILE A 117 8.84 7.06 -14.02
CA ILE A 117 7.45 6.59 -13.94
C ILE A 117 6.52 7.80 -13.92
N PHE A 118 5.49 7.79 -14.76
CA PHE A 118 4.47 8.82 -14.84
C PHE A 118 3.18 8.39 -14.12
N LYS A 119 2.80 9.15 -13.10
CA LYS A 119 1.51 8.98 -12.42
C LYS A 119 0.95 10.36 -12.07
N GLY A 120 0.38 11.04 -13.06
CA GLY A 120 -0.18 12.39 -12.88
C GLY A 120 0.87 13.51 -12.92
N TYR A 121 2.02 13.33 -12.28
CA TYR A 121 3.21 14.17 -12.40
C TYR A 121 4.45 13.29 -12.56
N THR A 122 5.54 13.86 -13.06
CA THR A 122 6.77 13.12 -13.29
C THR A 122 7.89 13.60 -12.38
N ALA A 123 8.81 12.70 -12.05
CA ALA A 123 10.05 13.08 -11.38
C ALA A 123 10.85 14.12 -12.20
N CYS A 124 10.61 14.18 -13.52
CA CYS A 124 11.27 15.12 -14.42
C CYS A 124 10.91 16.59 -14.12
N GLU A 125 9.71 16.89 -13.65
CA GLU A 125 9.27 18.27 -13.35
C GLU A 125 10.13 18.97 -12.32
N LYS A 126 10.73 18.19 -11.40
CA LYS A 126 11.61 18.70 -10.34
C LYS A 126 13.08 18.30 -10.52
N CYS A 127 13.42 17.73 -11.68
CA CYS A 127 14.76 17.23 -11.94
C CYS A 127 15.68 18.36 -12.42
N CYS A 128 16.77 18.61 -11.69
CA CYS A 128 17.78 19.59 -12.07
C CYS A 128 18.57 19.23 -13.35
N TYR A 129 18.54 17.97 -13.76
CA TYR A 129 19.21 17.49 -14.98
C TYR A 129 18.30 17.49 -16.21
N LEU A 130 17.04 17.90 -16.10
CA LEU A 130 16.10 17.92 -17.23
C LEU A 130 16.66 18.64 -18.49
N PRO A 131 17.33 19.82 -18.36
CA PRO A 131 17.84 20.56 -19.52
C PRO A 131 18.89 19.80 -20.34
N ILE A 132 19.61 18.85 -19.75
CA ILE A 132 20.71 18.11 -20.39
C ILE A 132 20.40 16.62 -20.57
N CYS A 133 19.25 16.16 -20.06
CA CYS A 133 18.91 14.75 -20.04
C CYS A 133 18.52 14.18 -21.41
N CYS A 134 18.08 15.02 -22.35
CA CYS A 134 17.57 14.64 -23.67
C CYS A 134 16.49 13.53 -23.60
N TYR A 135 15.73 13.47 -22.50
CA TYR A 135 14.69 12.49 -22.29
C TYR A 135 13.44 12.81 -23.11
N GLU A 136 13.05 11.87 -23.98
CA GLU A 136 11.83 11.97 -24.78
C GLU A 136 10.71 11.14 -24.15
N LYS A 137 9.69 11.81 -23.62
CA LYS A 137 8.57 11.23 -22.89
C LYS A 137 7.85 10.11 -23.64
N GLU A 138 7.70 10.28 -24.95
CA GLU A 138 6.93 9.36 -25.80
C GLU A 138 7.65 8.04 -26.07
N ILE A 139 8.99 8.05 -25.99
CA ILE A 139 9.83 6.90 -26.32
C ILE A 139 10.21 6.09 -25.08
N PHE A 140 10.39 6.74 -23.92
CA PHE A 140 11.03 6.17 -22.75
C PHE A 140 10.14 6.08 -21.50
N SER A 141 8.88 6.54 -21.54
CA SER A 141 8.01 6.49 -20.36
C SER A 141 7.35 5.12 -20.23
N GLU A 142 7.53 4.51 -19.07
CA GLU A 142 6.68 3.40 -18.62
C GLU A 142 5.43 3.99 -17.98
N ILE A 143 4.25 3.74 -18.57
CA ILE A 143 2.97 4.16 -17.98
C ILE A 143 2.61 3.12 -16.93
N PRO A 144 2.53 3.49 -15.62
CA PRO A 144 2.09 2.57 -14.60
C PRO A 144 0.63 2.20 -14.84
N THR A 145 0.35 0.92 -14.99
CA THR A 145 -1.02 0.41 -15.01
C THR A 145 -1.60 0.46 -13.59
N ASN A 146 -2.78 1.04 -13.43
CA ASN A 146 -3.53 0.95 -12.19
C ASN A 146 -3.86 -0.53 -11.94
N MET A 147 -3.25 -1.09 -10.89
CA MET A 147 -3.47 -2.46 -10.45
C MET A 147 -4.17 -2.47 -9.11
N THR A 148 -5.15 -3.38 -8.97
CA THR A 148 -5.67 -3.74 -7.66
C THR A 148 -4.64 -4.61 -6.91
N ASN A 149 -4.69 -4.63 -5.58
CA ASN A 149 -3.79 -5.46 -4.76
C ASN A 149 -3.79 -6.93 -5.21
N LYS A 150 -4.96 -7.44 -5.57
CA LYS A 150 -5.12 -8.82 -6.05
C LYS A 150 -4.37 -9.09 -7.36
N LYS A 151 -4.50 -8.19 -8.34
CA LYS A 151 -3.74 -8.30 -9.60
C LYS A 151 -2.24 -8.12 -9.41
N ALA A 152 -1.83 -7.33 -8.42
CA ALA A 152 -0.42 -7.19 -8.09
C ALA A 152 0.15 -8.49 -7.51
N LEU A 153 -0.58 -9.14 -6.61
CA LEU A 153 -0.24 -10.46 -6.08
C LEU A 153 -0.13 -11.53 -7.18
N GLU A 154 -1.11 -11.62 -8.06
CA GLU A 154 -1.09 -12.55 -9.21
C GLU A 154 0.18 -12.38 -10.05
N LYS A 155 0.57 -11.13 -10.34
CA LYS A 155 1.81 -10.84 -11.09
C LYS A 155 3.09 -11.16 -10.32
N ILE A 156 3.09 -11.07 -8.99
CA ILE A 156 4.23 -11.49 -8.17
C ILE A 156 4.39 -13.01 -8.26
N ILE A 157 3.31 -13.75 -8.13
CA ILE A 157 3.29 -15.22 -8.24
C ILE A 157 3.76 -15.68 -9.63
N GLU A 158 3.31 -15.02 -10.71
CA GLU A 158 3.73 -15.33 -12.08
C GLU A 158 5.23 -15.09 -12.32
N LYS A 159 5.86 -14.16 -11.61
CA LYS A 159 7.29 -13.87 -11.75
C LYS A 159 8.22 -14.77 -10.95
N ASP A 160 7.69 -15.43 -9.90
CA ASP A 160 8.47 -16.36 -9.08
C ASP A 160 8.43 -17.81 -9.59
N ASN A 161 7.56 -18.12 -10.56
CA ASN A 161 7.53 -19.38 -11.31
C ASN A 161 8.35 -19.27 -12.60
#